data_0d3220a3e422624dc371a8a06668d7bc
#
_entry.id   0d3220a3e422624dc371a8a06668d7bc
#
_cell.length_a   1.000
_cell.length_b   1.000
_cell.length_c   1.000
_cell.angle_alpha   90.00
_cell.angle_beta   90.00
_cell.angle_gamma   90.00
#
_symmetry.space_group_name_H-M   'P 1'
#
loop_
_entity.id
_entity.type
_entity.pdbx_description
1 polymer ?
#
loop_
_entity_poly.entity_id
_entity_poly.type
_entity_poly.pdbx_seq_one_letter_code
_entity_poly.pdbx_strand_id
1 'polypeptide(L)'
;MLTKLKYVGVRTEDLLDIYSLFIRSRAEYCAVAFHSSLTQEQSKKIENIQKTSFKIILQDMFIDYPSACEMTGFPTLFQRRENRALSFAKRCLRTDEMAKFFPLNPDLPNLQLRDREQFIVNFAHGEKYKNSAIPNCQRILNIDAKTPKSGQQQRAGEWREWMSGLEERLRTRREERQRDLGPGGGQGIN
;
A
#
# COMPACT_ATOMS: atom_id res chain seq x y z
N MET A 1 -3.05 20.45 8.81
CA MET A 1 -4.09 19.68 9.53
C MET A 1 -3.46 18.83 10.63
N LEU A 2 -2.63 17.84 10.36
CA LEU A 2 -2.02 16.96 11.38
C LEU A 2 -1.33 17.70 12.52
N THR A 3 -0.53 18.73 12.21
CA THR A 3 0.18 19.53 13.23
C THR A 3 -0.79 20.17 14.25
N LYS A 4 -1.91 20.72 13.77
CA LYS A 4 -2.93 21.34 14.65
C LYS A 4 -3.59 20.28 15.54
N LEU A 5 -3.93 19.11 14.97
CA LEU A 5 -4.54 18.01 15.74
C LEU A 5 -3.57 17.44 16.77
N LYS A 6 -2.29 17.33 16.44
CA LYS A 6 -1.26 16.89 17.38
C LYS A 6 -1.10 17.90 18.52
N TYR A 7 -1.11 19.20 18.22
CA TYR A 7 -1.05 20.26 19.22
C TYR A 7 -2.22 20.24 20.20
N VAL A 8 -3.42 19.91 19.72
CA VAL A 8 -4.63 19.76 20.58
C VAL A 8 -4.61 18.47 21.41
N GLY A 9 -3.58 17.61 21.24
CA GLY A 9 -3.43 16.41 22.06
C GLY A 9 -4.15 15.17 21.50
N VAL A 10 -4.48 15.14 20.19
CA VAL A 10 -5.04 13.94 19.54
C VAL A 10 -4.01 12.82 19.60
N ARG A 11 -4.46 11.62 19.94
CA ARG A 11 -3.60 10.45 20.10
C ARG A 11 -2.92 10.06 18.79
N THR A 12 -1.76 9.44 18.90
CA THR A 12 -0.95 9.00 17.74
C THR A 12 -1.72 8.03 16.84
N GLU A 13 -2.49 7.11 17.41
CA GLU A 13 -3.32 6.14 16.67
C GLU A 13 -4.39 6.86 15.82
N ASP A 14 -5.13 7.79 16.43
CA ASP A 14 -6.17 8.56 15.73
C ASP A 14 -5.56 9.43 14.61
N LEU A 15 -4.34 9.94 14.81
CA LEU A 15 -3.61 10.68 13.78
C LEU A 15 -3.15 9.80 12.62
N LEU A 16 -2.78 8.53 12.88
CA LEU A 16 -2.47 7.54 11.84
C LEU A 16 -3.72 7.19 11.02
N ASP A 17 -4.88 7.07 11.66
CA ASP A 17 -6.15 6.86 10.97
C ASP A 17 -6.51 8.06 10.10
N ILE A 18 -6.40 9.27 10.62
CA ILE A 18 -6.62 10.50 9.85
C ILE A 18 -5.65 10.60 8.66
N TYR A 19 -4.37 10.27 8.88
CA TYR A 19 -3.39 10.20 7.79
C TYR A 19 -3.83 9.19 6.71
N SER A 20 -4.21 7.98 7.14
CA SER A 20 -4.62 6.90 6.25
C SER A 20 -5.86 7.26 5.41
N LEU A 21 -6.88 7.83 6.05
CA LEU A 21 -8.17 8.11 5.43
C LEU A 21 -8.12 9.36 4.53
N PHE A 22 -7.45 10.40 4.93
CA PHE A 22 -7.51 11.70 4.25
C PHE A 22 -6.27 12.01 3.41
N ILE A 23 -5.07 11.80 3.93
CA ILE A 23 -3.84 12.21 3.25
C ILE A 23 -3.38 11.13 2.27
N ARG A 24 -3.24 9.89 2.75
CA ARG A 24 -2.79 8.79 1.93
C ARG A 24 -3.77 8.48 0.80
N SER A 25 -5.07 8.49 1.06
CA SER A 25 -6.10 8.26 0.03
C SER A 25 -5.98 9.23 -1.14
N ARG A 26 -5.68 10.51 -0.87
CA ARG A 26 -5.46 11.51 -1.92
C ARG A 26 -4.13 11.32 -2.65
N ALA A 27 -3.06 10.97 -1.94
CA ALA A 27 -1.76 10.70 -2.54
C ALA A 27 -1.78 9.46 -3.46
N GLU A 28 -2.68 8.52 -3.21
CA GLU A 28 -2.84 7.29 -3.98
C GLU A 28 -3.99 7.34 -5.00
N TYR A 29 -4.73 8.44 -5.07
CA TYR A 29 -5.83 8.56 -6.03
C TYR A 29 -5.33 8.40 -7.47
N CYS A 30 -5.97 7.53 -8.24
CA CYS A 30 -5.57 7.17 -9.61
C CYS A 30 -4.10 6.73 -9.78
N ALA A 31 -3.47 6.17 -8.72
CA ALA A 31 -2.06 5.80 -8.73
C ALA A 31 -1.67 4.90 -9.90
N VAL A 32 -2.54 3.99 -10.31
CA VAL A 32 -2.30 3.07 -11.45
C VAL A 32 -2.07 3.84 -12.75
N ALA A 33 -2.77 4.95 -12.95
CA ALA A 33 -2.68 5.72 -14.18
C ALA A 33 -1.36 6.49 -14.31
N PHE A 34 -0.80 7.00 -13.20
CA PHE A 34 0.36 7.87 -13.25
C PHE A 34 1.66 7.26 -12.72
N HIS A 35 1.59 6.14 -11.95
CA HIS A 35 2.76 5.59 -11.23
C HIS A 35 3.96 5.38 -12.15
N SER A 36 3.76 4.76 -13.29
CA SER A 36 4.84 4.40 -14.22
C SER A 36 5.39 5.59 -15.01
N SER A 37 4.65 6.69 -15.10
CA SER A 37 5.06 7.91 -15.80
C SER A 37 5.74 8.94 -14.90
N LEU A 38 5.79 8.68 -13.58
CA LEU A 38 6.45 9.57 -12.64
C LEU A 38 7.97 9.55 -12.83
N THR A 39 8.57 10.72 -12.82
CA THR A 39 10.03 10.86 -12.66
C THR A 39 10.43 10.46 -11.24
N GLN A 40 11.72 10.14 -11.05
CA GLN A 40 12.24 9.84 -9.71
C GLN A 40 12.02 11.01 -8.73
N GLU A 41 12.17 12.24 -9.22
CA GLU A 41 11.94 13.43 -8.41
C GLU A 41 10.48 13.57 -7.98
N GLN A 42 9.53 13.35 -8.90
CA GLN A 42 8.11 13.37 -8.60
C GLN A 42 7.73 12.26 -7.61
N SER A 43 8.27 11.05 -7.80
CA SER A 43 8.08 9.95 -6.87
C SER A 43 8.59 10.28 -5.46
N LYS A 44 9.79 10.91 -5.35
CA LYS A 44 10.33 11.39 -4.07
C LYS A 44 9.44 12.47 -3.42
N LYS A 45 8.85 13.38 -4.22
CA LYS A 45 7.91 14.38 -3.69
C LYS A 45 6.68 13.74 -3.07
N ILE A 46 6.14 12.68 -3.69
CA ILE A 46 5.02 11.92 -3.14
C ILE A 46 5.43 11.19 -1.86
N GLU A 47 6.59 10.53 -1.83
CA GLU A 47 7.11 9.88 -0.60
C GLU A 47 7.31 10.88 0.54
N ASN A 48 7.73 12.09 0.23
CA ASN A 48 7.92 13.14 1.24
C ASN A 48 6.61 13.53 1.94
N ILE A 49 5.45 13.33 1.32
CA ILE A 49 4.15 13.55 1.98
C ILE A 49 4.01 12.58 3.15
N GLN A 50 4.26 11.28 2.95
CA GLN A 50 4.21 10.28 4.01
C GLN A 50 5.28 10.52 5.07
N LYS A 51 6.52 10.77 4.64
CA LYS A 51 7.64 11.05 5.54
C LYS A 51 7.36 12.24 6.45
N THR A 52 6.82 13.33 5.89
CA THR A 52 6.46 14.53 6.69
C THR A 52 5.31 14.26 7.63
N SER A 53 4.31 13.49 7.18
CA SER A 53 3.19 13.09 8.02
C SER A 53 3.66 12.26 9.22
N PHE A 54 4.56 11.29 9.00
CA PHE A 54 5.12 10.47 10.07
C PHE A 54 5.97 11.29 11.05
N LYS A 55 6.77 12.25 10.55
CA LYS A 55 7.50 13.18 11.44
C LYS A 55 6.57 13.95 12.38
N ILE A 56 5.43 14.41 11.89
CA ILE A 56 4.45 15.13 12.70
C ILE A 56 3.77 14.20 13.71
N ILE A 57 3.43 12.97 13.29
CA ILE A 57 2.69 12.02 14.13
C ILE A 57 3.58 11.44 15.22
N LEU A 58 4.79 10.97 14.85
CA LEU A 58 5.70 10.24 15.73
C LEU A 58 6.59 11.16 16.57
N GLN A 59 6.86 12.39 16.10
CA GLN A 59 7.74 13.35 16.79
C GLN A 59 9.09 12.74 17.21
N ASP A 60 9.35 12.66 18.50
CA ASP A 60 10.60 12.14 19.08
C ASP A 60 10.86 10.65 18.76
N MET A 61 9.80 9.91 18.43
CA MET A 61 9.92 8.51 18.01
C MET A 61 10.32 8.35 16.55
N PHE A 62 10.38 9.44 15.77
CA PHE A 62 10.78 9.40 14.36
C PHE A 62 12.31 9.39 14.25
N ILE A 63 12.90 8.25 13.96
CA ILE A 63 14.34 8.09 13.69
C ILE A 63 14.61 8.33 12.21
N ASP A 64 14.10 7.45 11.37
CA ASP A 64 14.19 7.52 9.91
C ASP A 64 12.89 7.07 9.24
N TYR A 65 12.82 7.18 7.90
CA TYR A 65 11.61 6.85 7.16
C TYR A 65 11.34 5.34 7.09
N PRO A 66 12.33 4.46 6.83
CA PRO A 66 12.12 3.01 6.88
C PRO A 66 11.61 2.53 8.25
N SER A 67 12.28 2.92 9.33
CA SER A 67 11.87 2.54 10.69
C SER A 67 10.46 3.06 11.03
N ALA A 68 10.10 4.28 10.58
CA ALA A 68 8.77 4.80 10.77
C ALA A 68 7.70 3.98 10.02
N CYS A 69 8.02 3.48 8.82
CA CYS A 69 7.13 2.57 8.09
C CYS A 69 6.94 1.25 8.83
N GLU A 70 7.99 0.67 9.41
CA GLU A 70 7.92 -0.55 10.21
C GLU A 70 7.12 -0.33 11.50
N MET A 71 7.42 0.72 12.24
CA MET A 71 6.73 1.06 13.50
C MET A 71 5.22 1.30 13.30
N THR A 72 4.86 1.93 12.21
CA THR A 72 3.45 2.26 11.91
C THR A 72 2.72 1.15 11.17
N GLY A 73 3.46 0.17 10.62
CA GLY A 73 2.92 -0.88 9.77
C GLY A 73 2.46 -0.39 8.38
N PHE A 74 2.80 0.84 8.00
CA PHE A 74 2.48 1.37 6.69
C PHE A 74 3.64 1.17 5.72
N PRO A 75 3.45 0.44 4.62
CA PRO A 75 4.46 0.35 3.56
C PRO A 75 4.66 1.71 2.89
N THR A 76 5.76 1.87 2.18
CA THR A 76 6.03 3.08 1.41
C THR A 76 4.94 3.32 0.36
N LEU A 77 4.71 4.59 0.00
CA LEU A 77 3.75 4.91 -1.06
C LEU A 77 4.16 4.31 -2.41
N PHE A 78 5.47 4.16 -2.65
CA PHE A 78 5.99 3.50 -3.85
C PHE A 78 5.54 2.03 -3.91
N GLN A 79 5.81 1.23 -2.87
CA GLN A 79 5.38 -0.17 -2.78
C GLN A 79 3.87 -0.33 -2.92
N ARG A 80 3.11 0.57 -2.30
CA ARG A 80 1.66 0.56 -2.43
C ARG A 80 1.18 0.83 -3.85
N ARG A 81 1.80 1.78 -4.54
CA ARG A 81 1.46 2.08 -5.95
C ARG A 81 1.77 0.89 -6.85
N GLU A 82 2.90 0.21 -6.66
CA GLU A 82 3.23 -1.03 -7.37
C GLU A 82 2.21 -2.13 -7.10
N ASN A 83 1.88 -2.38 -5.83
CA ASN A 83 0.90 -3.40 -5.46
C ASN A 83 -0.50 -3.10 -6.03
N ARG A 84 -0.89 -1.83 -6.09
CA ARG A 84 -2.14 -1.42 -6.72
C ARG A 84 -2.13 -1.63 -8.24
N ALA A 85 -1.01 -1.33 -8.90
CA ALA A 85 -0.86 -1.58 -10.33
C ALA A 85 -0.95 -3.08 -10.65
N LEU A 86 -0.29 -3.93 -9.85
CA LEU A 86 -0.38 -5.40 -9.98
C LEU A 86 -1.82 -5.90 -9.73
N SER A 87 -2.46 -5.42 -8.66
CA SER A 87 -3.84 -5.82 -8.34
C SER A 87 -4.83 -5.39 -9.44
N PHE A 88 -4.62 -4.20 -10.00
CA PHE A 88 -5.41 -3.72 -11.14
C PHE A 88 -5.19 -4.59 -12.38
N ALA A 89 -3.94 -4.89 -12.73
CA ALA A 89 -3.60 -5.74 -13.86
C ALA A 89 -4.23 -7.15 -13.73
N LYS A 90 -4.13 -7.77 -12.55
CA LYS A 90 -4.78 -9.06 -12.25
C LYS A 90 -6.30 -9.00 -12.36
N ARG A 91 -6.91 -7.88 -11.98
CA ARG A 91 -8.36 -7.67 -12.12
C ARG A 91 -8.78 -7.51 -13.58
N CYS A 92 -7.97 -6.81 -14.39
CA CYS A 92 -8.22 -6.66 -15.82
C CYS A 92 -8.25 -8.01 -16.55
N LEU A 93 -7.41 -8.97 -16.16
CA LEU A 93 -7.39 -10.31 -16.74
C LEU A 93 -8.67 -11.13 -16.49
N ARG A 94 -9.51 -10.72 -15.52
CA ARG A 94 -10.77 -11.41 -15.20
C ARG A 94 -11.94 -10.94 -16.06
N THR A 95 -11.77 -9.87 -16.82
CA THR A 95 -12.82 -9.26 -17.65
C THR A 95 -12.41 -9.38 -19.11
N ASP A 96 -13.20 -10.05 -19.93
CA ASP A 96 -12.87 -10.35 -21.33
C ASP A 96 -12.56 -9.09 -22.15
N GLU A 97 -13.27 -8.00 -21.89
CA GLU A 97 -13.02 -6.72 -22.57
C GLU A 97 -11.63 -6.15 -22.25
N MET A 98 -11.22 -6.23 -20.98
CA MET A 98 -9.95 -5.69 -20.53
C MET A 98 -8.77 -6.64 -20.80
N ALA A 99 -9.01 -7.95 -20.83
CA ALA A 99 -8.00 -8.94 -21.12
C ALA A 99 -7.39 -8.77 -22.53
N LYS A 100 -8.12 -8.17 -23.46
CA LYS A 100 -7.63 -7.83 -24.81
C LYS A 100 -6.39 -6.92 -24.80
N PHE A 101 -6.21 -6.13 -23.76
CA PHE A 101 -5.02 -5.28 -23.59
C PHE A 101 -3.79 -6.04 -23.07
N PHE A 102 -3.94 -7.32 -22.76
CA PHE A 102 -2.90 -8.18 -22.19
C PHE A 102 -2.73 -9.45 -23.03
N PRO A 103 -2.32 -9.32 -24.31
CA PRO A 103 -2.16 -10.48 -25.17
C PRO A 103 -1.09 -11.42 -24.64
N LEU A 104 -1.43 -12.72 -24.63
CA LEU A 104 -0.48 -13.78 -24.29
C LEU A 104 0.49 -14.01 -25.43
N ASN A 105 1.69 -14.41 -25.11
CA ASN A 105 2.68 -14.77 -26.11
C ASN A 105 2.30 -16.13 -26.75
N PRO A 106 2.01 -16.20 -28.07
CA PRO A 106 1.57 -17.42 -28.72
C PRO A 106 2.67 -18.51 -28.80
N ASP A 107 3.93 -18.12 -28.67
CA ASP A 107 5.07 -19.04 -28.75
C ASP A 107 5.34 -19.85 -27.48
N LEU A 108 4.40 -19.83 -26.52
CA LEU A 108 4.57 -20.44 -25.20
C LEU A 108 4.38 -21.97 -25.08
N PRO A 109 3.92 -22.79 -26.09
CA PRO A 109 3.45 -24.12 -25.73
C PRO A 109 4.52 -25.14 -25.35
N ASN A 110 5.79 -25.04 -25.69
CA ASN A 110 6.65 -26.21 -25.58
C ASN A 110 8.11 -26.06 -25.10
N LEU A 111 8.58 -24.91 -24.67
CA LEU A 111 9.96 -24.76 -24.20
C LEU A 111 10.01 -24.12 -22.83
N GLN A 112 10.42 -24.90 -21.81
CA GLN A 112 10.74 -24.44 -20.45
C GLN A 112 11.98 -23.51 -20.45
N LEU A 113 11.90 -22.39 -21.12
CA LEU A 113 12.93 -21.35 -21.05
C LEU A 113 12.64 -20.44 -19.85
N ARG A 114 13.61 -20.32 -18.96
CA ARG A 114 13.52 -19.56 -17.69
C ARG A 114 13.15 -18.09 -17.83
N ASP A 115 13.26 -17.48 -19.02
CA ASP A 115 13.15 -16.04 -19.24
C ASP A 115 12.06 -15.59 -20.20
N ARG A 116 11.06 -16.43 -20.51
CA ARG A 116 9.98 -16.03 -21.41
C ARG A 116 8.96 -15.13 -20.71
N GLU A 117 8.67 -14.02 -21.35
CA GLU A 117 7.57 -13.13 -20.98
C GLU A 117 6.24 -13.79 -21.35
N GLN A 118 5.36 -13.95 -20.35
CA GLN A 118 4.03 -14.55 -20.54
C GLN A 118 3.12 -13.62 -21.32
N PHE A 119 3.23 -12.33 -21.10
CA PHE A 119 2.46 -11.30 -21.79
C PHE A 119 3.34 -10.53 -22.75
N ILE A 120 2.80 -10.25 -23.96
CA ILE A 120 3.49 -9.39 -24.93
C ILE A 120 3.44 -7.97 -24.43
N VAL A 121 4.61 -7.36 -24.23
CA VAL A 121 4.71 -5.92 -23.96
C VAL A 121 4.68 -5.19 -25.30
N ASN A 122 3.65 -4.38 -25.52
CA ASN A 122 3.50 -3.64 -26.76
C ASN A 122 4.72 -2.75 -27.02
N PHE A 123 5.26 -2.84 -28.24
CA PHE A 123 6.36 -1.98 -28.64
C PHE A 123 5.93 -0.49 -28.61
N ALA A 124 6.79 0.35 -28.06
CA ALA A 124 6.52 1.77 -27.88
C ALA A 124 7.59 2.60 -28.57
N HIS A 125 7.21 3.39 -29.55
CA HIS A 125 8.10 4.37 -30.19
C HIS A 125 8.45 5.56 -29.30
N GLY A 126 7.57 5.90 -28.35
CA GLY A 126 7.74 7.06 -27.46
C GLY A 126 7.77 6.68 -25.98
N GLU A 127 8.61 7.38 -25.23
CA GLU A 127 8.73 7.18 -23.76
C GLU A 127 7.41 7.38 -23.02
N LYS A 128 6.53 8.27 -23.48
CA LYS A 128 5.19 8.47 -22.87
C LYS A 128 4.35 7.20 -22.92
N TYR A 129 4.31 6.53 -24.07
CA TYR A 129 3.54 5.29 -24.19
C TYR A 129 4.22 4.13 -23.44
N LYS A 130 5.54 3.99 -23.55
CA LYS A 130 6.32 3.00 -22.83
C LYS A 130 6.07 3.04 -21.32
N ASN A 131 5.93 4.24 -20.76
CA ASN A 131 5.70 4.48 -19.35
C ASN A 131 4.20 4.68 -19.02
N SER A 132 3.29 4.36 -19.93
CA SER A 132 1.85 4.41 -19.64
C SER A 132 1.39 3.19 -18.83
N ALA A 133 0.17 3.25 -18.31
CA ALA A 133 -0.37 2.25 -17.38
C ALA A 133 -0.39 0.83 -17.96
N ILE A 134 -0.83 0.62 -19.22
CA ILE A 134 -0.98 -0.71 -19.80
C ILE A 134 0.36 -1.40 -20.00
N PRO A 135 1.36 -0.85 -20.72
CA PRO A 135 2.68 -1.47 -20.84
C PRO A 135 3.36 -1.71 -19.49
N ASN A 136 3.13 -0.83 -18.52
CA ASN A 136 3.64 -1.05 -17.16
C ASN A 136 2.97 -2.25 -16.50
N CYS A 137 1.65 -2.39 -16.59
CA CYS A 137 0.93 -3.53 -16.05
C CYS A 137 1.37 -4.86 -16.72
N GLN A 138 1.62 -4.86 -18.03
CA GLN A 138 2.15 -6.02 -18.74
C GLN A 138 3.52 -6.45 -18.19
N ARG A 139 4.43 -5.48 -17.97
CA ARG A 139 5.75 -5.75 -17.35
C ARG A 139 5.64 -6.28 -15.93
N ILE A 140 4.78 -5.67 -15.11
CA ILE A 140 4.56 -6.11 -13.72
C ILE A 140 4.00 -7.53 -13.67
N LEU A 141 3.06 -7.88 -14.56
CA LEU A 141 2.52 -9.24 -14.66
C LEU A 141 3.60 -10.26 -15.05
N ASN A 142 4.50 -9.91 -15.99
CA ASN A 142 5.62 -10.77 -16.36
C ASN A 142 6.59 -10.98 -15.18
N ILE A 143 6.85 -9.96 -14.39
CA ILE A 143 7.68 -10.06 -13.17
C ILE A 143 6.98 -10.93 -12.11
N ASP A 144 5.68 -10.72 -11.86
CA ASP A 144 4.91 -11.51 -10.89
C ASP A 144 4.84 -12.98 -11.28
N ALA A 145 4.71 -13.29 -12.57
CA ALA A 145 4.72 -14.66 -13.09
C ALA A 145 6.06 -15.37 -12.88
N LYS A 146 7.17 -14.64 -12.92
CA LYS A 146 8.53 -15.18 -12.67
C LYS A 146 8.83 -15.35 -11.18
N THR A 147 8.11 -14.67 -10.30
CA THR A 147 8.35 -14.73 -8.83
C THR A 147 7.76 -16.02 -8.26
N PRO A 148 8.53 -16.87 -7.58
CA PRO A 148 8.02 -18.11 -7.00
C PRO A 148 6.92 -17.83 -5.98
N LYS A 149 5.81 -18.58 -6.07
CA LYS A 149 4.61 -18.42 -5.22
C LYS A 149 4.86 -18.61 -3.72
N SER A 150 5.96 -19.27 -3.35
CA SER A 150 6.37 -19.45 -1.94
C SER A 150 6.55 -18.13 -1.20
N GLY A 151 7.14 -17.14 -1.84
CA GLY A 151 7.34 -15.82 -1.20
C GLY A 151 6.05 -14.99 -1.06
N GLN A 152 5.03 -15.26 -1.87
CA GLN A 152 3.73 -14.57 -1.74
C GLN A 152 2.85 -15.17 -0.65
N GLN A 153 2.88 -16.50 -0.48
CA GLN A 153 2.18 -17.17 0.61
C GLN A 153 2.78 -16.82 1.97
N GLN A 154 4.09 -16.71 2.05
CA GLN A 154 4.80 -16.33 3.28
C GLN A 154 4.45 -14.89 3.70
N ARG A 155 4.51 -13.92 2.78
CA ARG A 155 4.10 -12.52 3.05
C ARG A 155 2.61 -12.40 3.41
N ALA A 156 1.74 -13.19 2.78
CA ALA A 156 0.31 -13.21 3.12
C ALA A 156 0.03 -13.88 4.47
N GLY A 157 0.88 -14.83 4.91
CA GLY A 157 0.87 -15.45 6.23
C GLY A 157 1.29 -14.44 7.30
N GLU A 158 2.45 -13.84 7.13
CA GLU A 158 3.01 -12.81 8.01
C GLU A 158 2.03 -11.62 8.19
N TRP A 159 1.35 -11.21 7.11
CA TRP A 159 0.35 -10.14 7.16
C TRP A 159 -0.88 -10.53 7.98
N ARG A 160 -1.37 -11.77 7.84
CA ARG A 160 -2.51 -12.26 8.63
C ARG A 160 -2.16 -12.40 10.12
N GLU A 161 -0.99 -12.92 10.43
CA GLU A 161 -0.50 -13.02 11.82
C GLU A 161 -0.33 -11.63 12.45
N TRP A 162 0.23 -10.69 11.69
CA TRP A 162 0.39 -9.32 12.14
C TRP A 162 -0.95 -8.63 12.38
N MET A 163 -1.93 -8.76 11.47
CA MET A 163 -3.29 -8.23 11.62
C MET A 163 -4.00 -8.83 12.82
N SER A 164 -3.92 -10.14 12.99
CA SER A 164 -4.49 -10.84 14.16
C SER A 164 -3.89 -10.32 15.47
N GLY A 165 -2.57 -10.16 15.53
CA GLY A 165 -1.89 -9.60 16.69
C GLY A 165 -2.21 -8.12 16.95
N LEU A 166 -2.54 -7.35 15.92
CA LEU A 166 -2.99 -5.96 16.06
C LEU A 166 -4.42 -5.90 16.62
N GLU A 167 -5.32 -6.70 16.08
CA GLU A 167 -6.71 -6.79 16.56
C GLU A 167 -6.78 -7.23 18.03
N GLU A 168 -5.95 -8.17 18.43
CA GLU A 168 -5.88 -8.63 19.80
C GLU A 168 -5.35 -7.54 20.75
N ARG A 169 -4.30 -6.82 20.36
CA ARG A 169 -3.80 -5.66 21.12
C ARG A 169 -4.82 -4.55 21.26
N LEU A 170 -5.59 -4.28 20.20
CA LEU A 170 -6.67 -3.28 20.23
C LEU A 170 -7.83 -3.74 21.10
N ARG A 171 -8.15 -5.03 21.12
CA ARG A 171 -9.18 -5.61 21.99
C ARG A 171 -8.79 -5.51 23.46
N THR A 172 -7.57 -5.91 23.80
CA THR A 172 -7.04 -5.84 25.17
C THR A 172 -7.07 -4.41 25.69
N ARG A 173 -6.63 -3.44 24.90
CA ARG A 173 -6.69 -2.01 25.28
C ARG A 173 -8.12 -1.47 25.44
N ARG A 174 -9.10 -1.99 24.68
CA ARG A 174 -10.51 -1.62 24.89
C ARG A 174 -11.03 -2.16 26.21
N GLU A 175 -10.69 -3.40 26.54
CA GLU A 175 -11.07 -4.04 27.80
C GLU A 175 -10.41 -3.36 29.01
N GLU A 176 -9.14 -2.97 28.92
CA GLU A 176 -8.45 -2.19 29.95
C GLU A 176 -9.14 -0.83 30.18
N ARG A 177 -9.49 -0.10 29.13
CA ARG A 177 -10.22 1.16 29.25
C ARG A 177 -11.62 1.02 29.87
N GLN A 178 -12.31 -0.09 29.58
CA GLN A 178 -13.61 -0.35 30.19
C GLN A 178 -13.48 -0.65 31.68
N ARG A 179 -12.39 -1.26 32.13
CA ARG A 179 -12.08 -1.48 33.55
C ARG A 179 -11.72 -0.17 34.27
N ASP A 180 -10.95 0.70 33.61
CA ASP A 180 -10.55 2.00 34.17
C ASP A 180 -11.71 3.01 34.26
N LEU A 181 -12.73 2.83 33.44
CA LEU A 181 -13.97 3.59 33.45
C LEU A 181 -15.02 3.00 34.42
N GLY A 182 -14.62 2.27 35.45
CA GLY A 182 -15.41 1.57 36.46
C GLY A 182 -16.85 2.07 36.64
N PRO A 183 -17.78 1.27 37.17
CA PRO A 183 -19.19 1.61 37.23
C PRO A 183 -19.35 2.94 38.01
N GLY A 184 -19.66 4.00 37.26
CA GLY A 184 -19.84 5.36 37.79
C GLY A 184 -20.80 5.31 38.97
N GLY A 185 -20.28 5.61 40.12
CA GLY A 185 -21.04 5.75 41.34
C GLY A 185 -22.11 6.80 41.17
N GLY A 186 -23.31 6.37 40.85
CA GLY A 186 -24.52 7.19 41.05
C GLY A 186 -24.72 7.40 42.53
N GLN A 187 -24.09 8.41 43.09
CA GLN A 187 -24.54 8.97 44.37
C GLN A 187 -25.65 9.96 44.07
N GLY A 188 -26.87 9.50 44.35
CA GLY A 188 -28.04 10.37 44.42
C GLY A 188 -27.81 11.46 45.46
N ILE A 189 -28.10 12.68 45.05
CA ILE A 189 -28.29 13.80 45.95
C ILE A 189 -29.77 13.80 46.30
N ASN A 190 -30.06 13.47 47.56
CA ASN A 190 -31.32 13.83 48.21
C ASN A 190 -31.34 15.31 48.53
#